data_72674e3eabc6c053cbaa42a282681fcf
#
_entry.id   72674e3eabc6c053cbaa42a282681fcf
#
_cell.length_a   1.000
_cell.length_b   1.000
_cell.length_c   1.000
_cell.angle_alpha   90.00
_cell.angle_beta   90.00
_cell.angle_gamma   90.00
#
_symmetry.space_group_name_H-M   'P 1'
#
loop_
_entity.id
_entity.type
_entity.pdbx_description
1 polymer ?
#
loop_
_entity_poly.entity_id
_entity_poly.type
_entity_poly.pdbx_seq_one_letter_code
_entity_poly.pdbx_strand_id
1 'polypeptide(L)'
;MNEPYLAIRVVMMPRDTNPLGSIFGGVILSYIDQAGAIEARRQGSRLMVTVSMDKIVFHEPVFVGDLVSFWTETTRIGNTSITVKVVVEAIRGNDPNAKVLVTEAQVVYVNVGTDRKPAPFNREGRGSREEGRG
;
A
#
# COMPACT_ATOMS: atom_id res chain seq x y z
N MET A 1 -12.18 -1.98 -5.20
CA MET A 1 -13.32 -1.77 -6.04
C MET A 1 -13.18 -2.49 -7.34
N ASN A 2 -12.03 -2.55 -7.87
CA ASN A 2 -11.75 -3.29 -9.07
C ASN A 2 -10.75 -4.36 -8.77
N GLU A 3 -10.08 -4.82 -9.78
CA GLU A 3 -9.06 -5.82 -9.57
C GLU A 3 -7.93 -5.25 -8.75
N PRO A 4 -7.29 -6.08 -7.95
CA PRO A 4 -6.13 -5.64 -7.20
C PRO A 4 -5.03 -5.15 -8.14
N TYR A 5 -4.35 -4.13 -7.70
CA TYR A 5 -3.26 -3.53 -8.44
C TYR A 5 -1.95 -3.84 -7.74
N LEU A 6 -0.97 -4.33 -8.49
CA LEU A 6 0.34 -4.60 -7.92
C LEU A 6 1.10 -3.29 -7.82
N ALA A 7 1.12 -2.71 -6.62
CA ALA A 7 1.73 -1.41 -6.42
C ALA A 7 3.24 -1.51 -6.23
N ILE A 8 3.70 -2.51 -5.49
CA ILE A 8 5.12 -2.69 -5.18
C ILE A 8 5.43 -4.17 -5.19
N ARG A 9 6.59 -4.50 -5.74
CA ARG A 9 7.16 -5.84 -5.65
C ARG A 9 8.64 -5.68 -5.39
N VAL A 10 9.14 -6.32 -4.34
CA VAL A 10 10.50 -6.06 -3.89
C VAL A 10 11.09 -7.32 -3.26
N VAL A 11 12.40 -7.49 -3.44
CA VAL A 11 13.14 -8.58 -2.81
C VAL A 11 13.62 -8.08 -1.44
N MET A 12 13.42 -8.90 -0.42
CA MET A 12 13.85 -8.55 0.92
C MET A 12 15.34 -8.78 1.10
N MET A 13 16.01 -7.81 1.69
CA MET A 13 17.46 -7.77 1.78
C MET A 13 17.94 -8.00 3.21
N PRO A 14 19.22 -8.39 3.38
CA PRO A 14 19.75 -8.62 4.73
C PRO A 14 19.60 -7.45 5.68
N ARG A 15 19.70 -6.22 5.17
CA ARG A 15 19.59 -5.03 6.03
C ARG A 15 18.21 -4.87 6.65
N ASP A 16 17.25 -5.64 6.17
CA ASP A 16 15.86 -5.54 6.65
C ASP A 16 15.56 -6.53 7.76
N THR A 17 16.56 -7.31 8.20
CA THR A 17 16.31 -8.40 9.14
C THR A 17 16.33 -7.94 10.59
N ASN A 18 15.65 -8.70 11.42
CA ASN A 18 15.68 -8.55 12.86
C ASN A 18 16.65 -9.58 13.45
N PRO A 19 16.88 -9.52 14.78
CA PRO A 19 17.82 -10.47 15.39
C PRO A 19 17.41 -11.93 15.25
N LEU A 20 16.16 -12.20 14.93
CA LEU A 20 15.69 -13.59 14.79
C LEU A 20 15.89 -14.12 13.37
N GLY A 21 16.36 -13.27 12.45
CA GLY A 21 16.62 -13.71 11.08
C GLY A 21 15.46 -13.54 10.14
N SER A 22 14.36 -12.99 10.59
CA SER A 22 13.25 -12.66 9.69
C SER A 22 13.24 -11.15 9.45
N ILE A 23 12.37 -10.71 8.55
CA ILE A 23 12.28 -9.30 8.21
C ILE A 23 11.51 -8.57 9.30
N PHE A 24 12.01 -7.37 9.67
CA PHE A 24 11.29 -6.54 10.63
C PHE A 24 9.88 -6.27 10.15
N GLY A 25 8.90 -6.40 11.06
CA GLY A 25 7.53 -6.07 10.73
C GLY A 25 7.39 -4.61 10.27
N GLY A 26 8.19 -3.71 10.86
CA GLY A 26 8.14 -2.30 10.46
C GLY A 26 8.53 -2.06 9.02
N VAL A 27 9.41 -2.89 8.46
CA VAL A 27 9.77 -2.79 7.04
C VAL A 27 8.54 -3.09 6.19
N ILE A 28 7.83 -4.18 6.54
CA ILE A 28 6.62 -4.54 5.81
C ILE A 28 5.57 -3.44 5.95
N LEU A 29 5.41 -2.89 7.15
CA LEU A 29 4.44 -1.82 7.37
C LEU A 29 4.77 -0.57 6.56
N SER A 30 6.07 -0.26 6.43
CA SER A 30 6.49 0.89 5.62
C SER A 30 6.10 0.69 4.16
N TYR A 31 6.30 -0.51 3.63
CA TYR A 31 5.92 -0.79 2.25
C TYR A 31 4.41 -0.80 2.08
N ILE A 32 3.68 -1.26 3.09
CA ILE A 32 2.21 -1.22 3.04
C ILE A 32 1.75 0.23 2.90
N ASP A 33 2.34 1.13 3.69
CA ASP A 33 1.97 2.53 3.64
C ASP A 33 2.30 3.13 2.27
N GLN A 34 3.47 2.80 1.73
CA GLN A 34 3.86 3.30 0.43
C GLN A 34 2.95 2.76 -0.66
N ALA A 35 2.62 1.47 -0.59
CA ALA A 35 1.77 0.85 -1.60
C ALA A 35 0.38 1.47 -1.58
N GLY A 36 -0.17 1.69 -0.38
CA GLY A 36 -1.48 2.32 -0.27
C GLY A 36 -1.47 3.74 -0.83
N ALA A 37 -0.37 4.47 -0.59
CA ALA A 37 -0.25 5.82 -1.12
C ALA A 37 -0.19 5.82 -2.64
N ILE A 38 0.48 4.82 -3.23
CA ILE A 38 0.52 4.69 -4.69
C ILE A 38 -0.90 4.50 -5.22
N GLU A 39 -1.68 3.65 -4.55
CA GLU A 39 -3.06 3.44 -4.98
C GLU A 39 -3.88 4.73 -4.85
N ALA A 40 -3.69 5.47 -3.74
CA ALA A 40 -4.42 6.71 -3.56
C ALA A 40 -4.09 7.70 -4.68
N ARG A 41 -2.82 7.75 -5.10
CA ARG A 41 -2.44 8.63 -6.20
C ARG A 41 -3.07 8.17 -7.50
N ARG A 42 -3.16 6.86 -7.72
CA ARG A 42 -3.84 6.35 -8.91
C ARG A 42 -5.29 6.81 -8.97
N GLN A 43 -5.90 6.98 -7.80
CA GLN A 43 -7.30 7.39 -7.73
C GLN A 43 -7.47 8.91 -7.74
N GLY A 44 -6.37 9.67 -7.79
CA GLY A 44 -6.45 11.11 -7.97
C GLY A 44 -5.95 11.97 -6.82
N SER A 45 -5.57 11.37 -5.71
CA SER A 45 -5.03 12.14 -4.59
C SER A 45 -3.61 12.56 -4.91
N ARG A 46 -3.30 13.83 -4.74
CA ARG A 46 -1.96 14.32 -5.03
C ARG A 46 -1.14 14.51 -3.80
N LEU A 47 -1.74 15.08 -2.77
CA LEU A 47 -1.10 15.27 -1.48
C LEU A 47 -1.96 14.56 -0.47
N MET A 48 -1.32 13.76 0.37
CA MET A 48 -2.09 12.98 1.32
C MET A 48 -1.29 12.73 2.57
N VAL A 49 -1.99 12.49 3.66
CA VAL A 49 -1.38 12.02 4.89
C VAL A 49 -2.06 10.73 5.29
N THR A 50 -1.28 9.85 5.90
CA THR A 50 -1.78 8.58 6.42
C THR A 50 -2.41 8.87 7.78
N VAL A 51 -3.67 8.49 7.96
CA VAL A 51 -4.34 8.75 9.24
C VAL A 51 -4.56 7.48 10.03
N SER A 52 -4.64 6.33 9.40
CA SER A 52 -4.75 5.09 10.15
C SER A 52 -4.29 3.92 9.31
N MET A 53 -3.85 2.89 10.03
CA MET A 53 -3.48 1.63 9.43
C MET A 53 -3.90 0.58 10.45
N ASP A 54 -4.89 -0.25 10.11
CA ASP A 54 -5.43 -1.16 11.10
C ASP A 54 -5.70 -2.52 10.50
N LYS A 55 -6.17 -3.41 11.38
CA LYS A 55 -6.50 -4.79 11.02
C LYS A 55 -5.29 -5.54 10.49
N ILE A 56 -4.14 -5.28 11.10
CA ILE A 56 -2.89 -5.88 10.67
C ILE A 56 -2.56 -7.05 11.57
N VAL A 57 -2.50 -8.25 10.97
CA VAL A 57 -2.08 -9.45 11.66
C VAL A 57 -1.10 -10.16 10.74
N PHE A 58 0.10 -10.42 11.24
CA PHE A 58 1.09 -11.14 10.45
C PHE A 58 0.83 -12.63 10.57
N HIS A 59 0.54 -13.27 9.46
CA HIS A 59 0.24 -14.70 9.43
C HIS A 59 1.47 -15.54 9.19
N GLU A 60 2.46 -14.98 8.47
CA GLU A 60 3.67 -15.69 8.09
C GLU A 60 4.84 -14.74 8.20
N PRO A 61 6.00 -15.24 8.64
CA PRO A 61 7.20 -14.41 8.62
C PRO A 61 7.69 -14.22 7.20
N VAL A 62 8.49 -13.18 7.01
CA VAL A 62 9.13 -12.89 5.73
C VAL A 62 10.63 -13.04 5.96
N PHE A 63 11.33 -13.61 4.98
CA PHE A 63 12.76 -13.91 5.09
C PHE A 63 13.54 -13.20 4.00
N VAL A 64 14.86 -13.09 4.24
CA VAL A 64 15.76 -12.56 3.23
C VAL A 64 15.63 -13.37 1.95
N GLY A 65 15.55 -12.68 0.84
CA GLY A 65 15.41 -13.33 -0.45
C GLY A 65 14.00 -13.56 -0.90
N ASP A 66 13.03 -13.39 0.00
CA ASP A 66 11.62 -13.51 -0.41
C ASP A 66 11.27 -12.39 -1.38
N LEU A 67 10.50 -12.73 -2.40
CA LEU A 67 9.94 -11.75 -3.31
C LEU A 67 8.57 -11.37 -2.78
N VAL A 68 8.41 -10.13 -2.35
CA VAL A 68 7.22 -9.70 -1.65
C VAL A 68 6.43 -8.76 -2.53
N SER A 69 5.15 -9.04 -2.66
CA SER A 69 4.24 -8.25 -3.49
C SER A 69 3.19 -7.59 -2.63
N PHE A 70 2.93 -6.33 -2.93
CA PHE A 70 1.97 -5.51 -2.20
C PHE A 70 0.86 -5.14 -3.18
N TRP A 71 -0.27 -5.82 -3.04
CA TRP A 71 -1.44 -5.63 -3.89
C TRP A 71 -2.38 -4.66 -3.23
N THR A 72 -2.91 -3.73 -4.00
CA THR A 72 -3.77 -2.70 -3.44
C THR A 72 -5.12 -2.71 -4.11
N GLU A 73 -6.11 -2.28 -3.35
CA GLU A 73 -7.46 -2.18 -3.84
C GLU A 73 -8.16 -1.07 -3.06
N THR A 74 -8.72 -0.09 -3.76
CA THR A 74 -9.47 0.96 -3.11
C THR A 74 -10.83 0.40 -2.71
N THR A 75 -11.16 0.54 -1.43
CA THR A 75 -12.43 0.02 -0.92
C THR A 75 -13.45 1.11 -0.66
N ARG A 76 -12.99 2.37 -0.51
CA ARG A 76 -13.91 3.46 -0.25
C ARG A 76 -13.25 4.79 -0.58
N ILE A 77 -14.01 5.68 -1.19
CA ILE A 77 -13.57 7.06 -1.40
C ILE A 77 -14.62 7.95 -0.75
N GLY A 78 -14.19 8.72 0.26
CA GLY A 78 -15.05 9.66 0.95
C GLY A 78 -14.86 11.07 0.40
N ASN A 79 -15.32 12.05 1.16
CA ASN A 79 -15.19 13.44 0.73
C ASN A 79 -13.73 13.89 0.72
N THR A 80 -13.00 13.61 1.78
CA THR A 80 -11.60 13.99 1.87
C THR A 80 -10.68 12.80 2.04
N SER A 81 -11.20 11.59 2.10
CA SER A 81 -10.42 10.41 2.46
C SER A 81 -10.56 9.31 1.44
N ILE A 82 -9.60 8.40 1.47
CA ILE A 82 -9.63 7.19 0.68
C ILE A 82 -9.15 6.05 1.54
N THR A 83 -9.83 4.91 1.44
CA THR A 83 -9.47 3.71 2.18
C THR A 83 -8.96 2.68 1.18
N VAL A 84 -7.78 2.15 1.47
CA VAL A 84 -7.12 1.19 0.60
C VAL A 84 -6.85 -0.08 1.38
N LYS A 85 -7.19 -1.20 0.77
CA LYS A 85 -6.83 -2.52 1.31
C LYS A 85 -5.51 -2.92 0.65
N VAL A 86 -4.56 -3.35 1.46
CA VAL A 86 -3.27 -3.82 0.97
C VAL A 86 -3.10 -5.27 1.38
N VAL A 87 -2.84 -6.14 0.41
CA VAL A 87 -2.61 -7.56 0.64
C VAL A 87 -1.15 -7.84 0.32
N VAL A 88 -0.46 -8.49 1.25
CA VAL A 88 0.97 -8.73 1.14
C VAL A 88 1.20 -10.23 0.99
N GLU A 89 1.87 -10.61 -0.09
CA GLU A 89 2.22 -12.00 -0.39
C GLU A 89 3.72 -12.12 -0.57
N ALA A 90 4.26 -13.27 -0.19
CA ALA A 90 5.68 -13.54 -0.39
C ALA A 90 5.83 -14.83 -1.18
N ILE A 91 6.78 -14.83 -2.11
CA ILE A 91 7.17 -16.01 -2.86
C ILE A 91 8.56 -16.40 -2.38
N ARG A 92 8.72 -17.63 -1.94
CA ARG A 92 9.96 -18.13 -1.34
C ARG A 92 10.77 -18.91 -2.35
N GLY A 93 12.08 -18.69 -2.32
CA GLY A 93 12.97 -19.39 -3.22
C GLY A 93 12.62 -19.09 -4.67
N ASN A 94 12.84 -20.10 -5.51
CA ASN A 94 12.59 -19.95 -6.93
C ASN A 94 11.31 -20.63 -7.38
N ASP A 95 10.48 -21.06 -6.44
CA ASP A 95 9.26 -21.77 -6.76
C ASP A 95 8.08 -20.82 -6.73
N PRO A 96 7.51 -20.45 -7.89
CA PRO A 96 6.37 -19.54 -7.92
C PRO A 96 5.14 -20.08 -7.20
N ASN A 97 5.13 -21.38 -6.90
CA ASN A 97 4.02 -21.96 -6.15
C ASN A 97 4.24 -21.90 -4.65
N ALA A 98 5.40 -21.46 -4.22
CA ALA A 98 5.70 -21.32 -2.79
C ALA A 98 5.27 -19.93 -2.31
N LYS A 99 4.01 -19.60 -2.55
CA LYS A 99 3.46 -18.29 -2.24
C LYS A 99 2.66 -18.37 -0.96
N VAL A 100 2.92 -17.43 -0.04
CA VAL A 100 2.21 -17.38 1.23
C VAL A 100 1.61 -16.00 1.43
N LEU A 101 0.49 -15.96 2.12
CA LEU A 101 -0.13 -14.72 2.53
C LEU A 101 0.56 -14.24 3.80
N VAL A 102 1.18 -13.06 3.74
CA VAL A 102 1.90 -12.51 4.88
C VAL A 102 0.97 -11.75 5.79
N THR A 103 0.25 -10.79 5.22
CA THR A 103 -0.68 -9.99 6.02
C THR A 103 -1.61 -9.22 5.08
N GLU A 104 -2.61 -8.62 5.69
CA GLU A 104 -3.47 -7.65 5.04
C GLU A 104 -3.58 -6.45 5.96
N ALA A 105 -3.84 -5.31 5.38
CA ALA A 105 -4.00 -4.08 6.16
C ALA A 105 -5.01 -3.20 5.47
N GLN A 106 -5.64 -2.34 6.27
CA GLN A 106 -6.54 -1.33 5.76
C GLN A 106 -5.96 0.02 6.13
N VAL A 107 -5.69 0.84 5.13
CA VAL A 107 -5.00 2.12 5.34
C VAL A 107 -5.93 3.23 4.88
N VAL A 108 -6.05 4.26 5.71
CA VAL A 108 -6.86 5.42 5.37
C VAL A 108 -5.94 6.61 5.18
N TYR A 109 -6.14 7.30 4.08
CA TYR A 109 -5.41 8.52 3.76
C TYR A 109 -6.38 9.67 3.65
N VAL A 110 -5.94 10.86 4.05
CA VAL A 110 -6.73 12.08 3.88
C VAL A 110 -6.03 12.94 2.87
N ASN A 111 -6.78 13.34 1.84
CA ASN A 111 -6.28 14.26 0.86
C ASN A 111 -6.18 15.64 1.49
N VAL A 112 -5.06 16.32 1.25
CA VAL A 112 -4.84 17.64 1.83
C VAL A 112 -4.46 18.61 0.74
N GLY A 113 -4.70 19.90 1.05
CA GLY A 113 -4.26 20.97 0.16
C GLY A 113 -2.83 21.38 0.47
N THR A 114 -2.35 22.38 -0.24
CA THR A 114 -1.00 22.88 -0.02
C THR A 114 -0.86 23.49 1.37
N ASP A 115 -1.97 23.87 2.01
CA ASP A 115 -1.96 24.35 3.38
C ASP A 115 -1.96 23.19 4.39
N ARG A 116 -1.92 21.95 3.90
CA ARG A 116 -1.86 20.75 4.71
C ARG A 116 -3.14 20.48 5.48
N LYS A 117 -4.23 21.10 5.10
CA LYS A 117 -5.53 20.86 5.71
C LYS A 117 -6.34 19.94 4.82
N PRO A 118 -7.25 19.17 5.39
CA PRO A 118 -8.08 18.28 4.59
C PRO A 118 -8.76 19.03 3.47
N ALA A 119 -8.75 18.43 2.31
CA ALA A 119 -9.37 19.02 1.12
C ALA A 119 -10.17 17.94 0.42
N PRO A 120 -11.25 18.31 -0.24
CA PRO A 120 -12.09 17.33 -0.93
C PRO A 120 -11.28 16.51 -1.91
N PHE A 121 -11.56 15.21 -1.93
CA PHE A 121 -10.91 14.31 -2.85
C PHE A 121 -11.47 14.60 -4.24
N ASN A 122 -10.60 14.97 -5.16
CA ASN A 122 -11.03 15.45 -6.47
C ASN A 122 -11.01 14.29 -7.48
N ARG A 123 -12.08 13.52 -7.51
CA ARG A 123 -12.15 12.42 -8.44
C ARG A 123 -12.35 12.89 -9.86
N GLU A 124 -12.92 14.07 -10.03
CA GLU A 124 -12.99 14.65 -11.35
C GLU A 124 -11.64 15.02 -11.87
N GLY A 125 -10.76 15.46 -10.96
CA GLY A 125 -9.41 15.79 -11.35
C GLY A 125 -8.69 14.59 -11.91
N ARG A 126 -9.04 13.42 -11.44
CA ARG A 126 -8.47 12.21 -11.96
C ARG A 126 -8.82 12.03 -13.42
N GLY A 127 -10.09 12.24 -13.77
CA GLY A 127 -10.50 12.15 -15.15
C GLY A 127 -10.22 13.41 -15.93
N SER A 128 -10.42 14.54 -15.32
CA SER A 128 -10.27 15.77 -16.07
C SER A 128 -8.83 16.14 -16.31
N ARG A 129 -7.95 15.53 -15.58
CA ARG A 129 -6.57 15.78 -15.84
C ARG A 129 -6.23 15.39 -17.23
N GLU A 130 -6.85 14.34 -17.69
CA GLU A 130 -6.69 13.96 -19.05
C GLU A 130 -7.32 14.96 -19.96
N GLU A 131 -8.15 15.80 -19.43
CA GLU A 131 -8.69 16.85 -20.23
C GLU A 131 -7.85 18.06 -20.19
N GLY A 132 -6.69 17.95 -19.64
CA GLY A 132 -5.79 19.05 -19.72
C GLY A 132 -6.03 20.11 -18.69
N ARG A 133 -6.76 19.82 -17.67
CA ARG A 133 -6.91 20.76 -16.67
C ARG A 133 -5.93 20.57 -15.59
N GLY A 134 -5.25 19.56 -15.69
CA GLY A 134 -4.13 19.31 -14.84
C GLY A 134 -4.49 18.98 -13.44
#